data_afb63a0991278b0a4290a1b33ae9fbba
#
_entry.id   afb63a0991278b0a4290a1b33ae9fbba
#
_cell.length_a   1.000
_cell.length_b   1.000
_cell.length_c   1.000
_cell.angle_alpha   90.00
_cell.angle_beta   90.00
_cell.angle_gamma   90.00
#
_symmetry.space_group_name_H-M   'P 1'
#
loop_
_entity.id
_entity.type
_entity.pdbx_description
1 polymer ?
#
loop_
_entity_poly.entity_id
_entity_poly.type
_entity_poly.pdbx_seq_one_letter_code
_entity_poly.pdbx_strand_id
1 'polypeptide(L)'
;LTGIAAKEASRKLGRRLTSAEKGKLMKMADYKKMNGVRDRVDEIIEDEVTAEALKPWYRQFCKRPCFHDEYLPTYNRPNVHLIDTQGKGVERVTEKGVVVDGVEHELDCLIFATGFEVGTSYTRRAGYDVTGKEGKKLSDKWEDGLKTLHGFTTNGFPNCFFLGFTQGAVTVNVPHALNEQAKHISHLLAEVRTRGEHTVEATPEGEQGWLDEVKRTSRFGERFRAECTAGYYNNEGKQANPNGFFTSGYGGGPIKFFRILEQWRENGTFDGVKIG
;
A
#
# COMPACT_ATOMS: atom_id res chain seq x y z
N LEU A 1 -10.26 17.46 2.06
CA LEU A 1 -11.15 18.05 1.03
C LEU A 1 -12.43 17.24 0.84
N THR A 2 -12.36 15.92 0.64
CA THR A 2 -13.56 15.06 0.44
C THR A 2 -14.49 15.00 1.64
N GLY A 3 -13.97 15.00 2.87
CA GLY A 3 -14.79 15.01 4.09
C GLY A 3 -15.56 16.32 4.27
N ILE A 4 -14.96 17.44 3.92
CA ILE A 4 -15.58 18.78 3.98
C ILE A 4 -16.68 18.88 2.92
N ALA A 5 -16.36 18.52 1.67
CA ALA A 5 -17.33 18.53 0.58
C ALA A 5 -18.54 17.62 0.84
N ALA A 6 -18.31 16.43 1.42
CA ALA A 6 -19.39 15.51 1.78
C ALA A 6 -20.27 16.05 2.93
N LYS A 7 -19.70 16.71 3.92
CA LYS A 7 -20.46 17.38 5.00
C LYS A 7 -21.30 18.53 4.45
N GLU A 8 -20.72 19.33 3.59
CA GLU A 8 -21.41 20.46 2.98
C GLU A 8 -22.56 20.01 2.06
N ALA A 9 -22.34 19.01 1.23
CA ALA A 9 -23.38 18.41 0.41
C ALA A 9 -24.51 17.78 1.24
N SER A 10 -24.17 17.07 2.33
CA SER A 10 -25.18 16.54 3.27
C SER A 10 -26.01 17.65 3.92
N ARG A 11 -25.38 18.77 4.29
CA ARG A 11 -26.06 19.94 4.87
C ARG A 11 -27.02 20.57 3.85
N LYS A 12 -26.58 20.76 2.58
CA LYS A 12 -27.40 21.32 1.52
C LYS A 12 -28.62 20.44 1.19
N LEU A 13 -28.48 19.12 1.27
CA LEU A 13 -29.54 18.16 0.98
C LEU A 13 -30.44 17.85 2.20
N GLY A 14 -30.10 18.32 3.40
CA GLY A 14 -30.85 18.02 4.64
C GLY A 14 -30.83 16.53 5.05
N ARG A 15 -29.99 15.72 4.42
CA ARG A 15 -29.86 14.27 4.69
C ARG A 15 -28.44 13.74 4.53
N ARG A 16 -28.18 12.54 5.04
CA ARG A 16 -26.93 11.85 4.76
C ARG A 16 -26.83 11.43 3.30
N LEU A 17 -25.63 11.56 2.72
CA LEU A 17 -25.35 11.08 1.39
C LEU A 17 -25.36 9.55 1.33
N THR A 18 -25.90 9.00 0.27
CA THR A 18 -25.77 7.58 -0.08
C THR A 18 -24.31 7.24 -0.43
N SER A 19 -23.97 5.95 -0.47
CA SER A 19 -22.64 5.49 -0.87
C SER A 19 -22.31 5.88 -2.30
N ALA A 20 -23.28 5.84 -3.22
CA ALA A 20 -23.12 6.26 -4.61
C ALA A 20 -22.82 7.75 -4.73
N GLU A 21 -23.57 8.62 -4.01
CA GLU A 21 -23.34 10.06 -4.00
C GLU A 21 -21.96 10.42 -3.42
N LYS A 22 -21.55 9.74 -2.33
CA LYS A 22 -20.19 9.89 -1.78
C LYS A 22 -19.13 9.49 -2.80
N GLY A 23 -19.32 8.35 -3.49
CA GLY A 23 -18.42 7.89 -4.53
C GLY A 23 -18.27 8.89 -5.67
N LYS A 24 -19.39 9.48 -6.14
CA LYS A 24 -19.38 10.52 -7.17
C LYS A 24 -18.63 11.78 -6.71
N LEU A 25 -18.89 12.25 -5.49
CA LEU A 25 -18.17 13.40 -4.93
C LEU A 25 -16.67 13.15 -4.78
N MET A 26 -16.28 11.95 -4.35
CA MET A 26 -14.87 11.56 -4.27
C MET A 26 -14.21 11.57 -5.65
N LYS A 27 -14.89 11.05 -6.65
CA LYS A 27 -14.39 11.05 -8.05
C LYS A 27 -14.24 12.47 -8.59
N MET A 28 -15.21 13.34 -8.36
CA MET A 28 -15.13 14.75 -8.76
C MET A 28 -14.00 15.51 -8.05
N ALA A 29 -13.81 15.26 -6.75
CA ALA A 29 -12.72 15.86 -5.99
C ALA A 29 -11.34 15.37 -6.46
N ASP A 30 -11.25 14.11 -6.83
CA ASP A 30 -10.07 13.50 -7.44
C ASP A 30 -9.73 14.16 -8.77
N TYR A 31 -10.69 14.27 -9.69
CA TYR A 31 -10.49 14.96 -10.96
C TYR A 31 -10.04 16.42 -10.78
N LYS A 32 -10.72 17.17 -9.89
CA LYS A 32 -10.34 18.56 -9.62
C LYS A 32 -8.90 18.66 -9.10
N LYS A 33 -8.49 17.74 -8.20
CA LYS A 33 -7.12 17.72 -7.67
C LYS A 33 -6.11 17.40 -8.76
N MET A 34 -6.39 16.37 -9.56
CA MET A 34 -5.47 15.92 -10.61
C MET A 34 -5.40 16.92 -11.79
N ASN A 35 -6.49 17.64 -12.08
CA ASN A 35 -6.45 18.77 -13.03
C ASN A 35 -5.49 19.85 -12.53
N GLY A 36 -5.60 20.30 -11.28
CA GLY A 36 -4.66 21.28 -10.75
C GLY A 36 -3.20 20.82 -10.69
N VAL A 37 -2.93 19.50 -10.69
CA VAL A 37 -1.57 18.98 -10.85
C VAL A 37 -1.11 19.08 -12.32
N ARG A 38 -2.00 18.79 -13.28
CA ARG A 38 -1.71 18.93 -14.72
C ARG A 38 -1.54 20.40 -15.12
N ASP A 39 -2.41 21.28 -14.62
CA ASP A 39 -2.30 22.73 -14.84
C ASP A 39 -0.94 23.25 -14.38
N ARG A 40 -0.43 22.76 -13.22
CA ARG A 40 0.91 23.11 -12.73
C ARG A 40 2.03 22.64 -13.65
N VAL A 41 1.87 21.51 -14.36
CA VAL A 41 2.86 21.06 -15.34
C VAL A 41 2.90 22.05 -16.51
N ASP A 42 1.74 22.46 -17.03
CA ASP A 42 1.64 23.45 -18.11
C ASP A 42 2.18 24.84 -17.70
N GLU A 43 2.02 25.23 -16.44
CA GLU A 43 2.55 26.50 -15.92
C GLU A 43 4.08 26.52 -15.82
N ILE A 44 4.73 25.37 -15.66
CA ILE A 44 6.17 25.30 -15.37
C ILE A 44 6.99 24.86 -16.59
N ILE A 45 6.50 23.88 -17.36
CA ILE A 45 7.24 23.31 -18.49
C ILE A 45 7.00 24.16 -19.74
N GLU A 46 8.10 24.60 -20.37
CA GLU A 46 8.06 25.50 -21.53
C GLU A 46 7.75 24.76 -22.85
N ASP A 47 8.19 23.51 -22.99
CA ASP A 47 7.94 22.68 -24.17
C ASP A 47 6.62 21.91 -24.03
N GLU A 48 5.67 22.15 -24.91
CA GLU A 48 4.32 21.55 -24.86
C GLU A 48 4.35 20.01 -24.94
N VAL A 49 5.26 19.43 -25.71
CA VAL A 49 5.37 17.97 -25.87
C VAL A 49 5.86 17.32 -24.56
N THR A 50 6.91 17.91 -23.99
CA THR A 50 7.43 17.50 -22.69
C THR A 50 6.39 17.69 -21.57
N ALA A 51 5.66 18.81 -21.60
CA ALA A 51 4.58 19.07 -20.63
C ALA A 51 3.52 17.97 -20.69
N GLU A 52 3.04 17.62 -21.89
CA GLU A 52 2.01 16.58 -22.06
C GLU A 52 2.50 15.21 -21.57
N ALA A 53 3.75 14.84 -21.87
CA ALA A 53 4.34 13.58 -21.43
C ALA A 53 4.53 13.49 -19.91
N LEU A 54 4.70 14.61 -19.21
CA LEU A 54 4.85 14.68 -17.76
C LEU A 54 3.52 14.74 -16.99
N LYS A 55 2.38 14.98 -17.67
CA LYS A 55 1.08 15.05 -17.01
C LYS A 55 0.64 13.68 -16.43
N PRO A 56 0.23 13.64 -15.15
CA PRO A 56 -0.29 12.41 -14.55
C PRO A 56 -1.74 12.15 -14.98
N TRP A 57 -1.95 11.27 -15.95
CA TRP A 57 -3.25 10.86 -16.48
C TRP A 57 -3.87 9.68 -15.71
N TYR A 58 -3.71 9.66 -14.38
CA TYR A 58 -4.25 8.65 -13.48
C TYR A 58 -4.90 9.30 -12.26
N ARG A 59 -5.69 8.53 -11.53
CA ARG A 59 -6.34 9.00 -10.29
C ARG A 59 -5.33 9.14 -9.16
N GLN A 60 -5.59 10.10 -8.26
CA GLN A 60 -4.80 10.25 -7.04
C GLN A 60 -4.76 8.92 -6.27
N PHE A 61 -3.63 8.56 -5.72
CA PHE A 61 -3.37 7.29 -5.01
C PHE A 61 -3.35 6.02 -5.89
N CYS A 62 -3.50 6.10 -7.20
CA CYS A 62 -3.12 5.00 -8.08
C CYS A 62 -1.61 4.77 -8.06
N LYS A 63 -0.85 5.86 -7.88
CA LYS A 63 0.60 5.85 -7.65
C LYS A 63 0.93 6.65 -6.41
N ARG A 64 2.13 6.45 -5.85
CA ARG A 64 2.61 7.21 -4.70
C ARG A 64 2.78 8.68 -5.09
N PRO A 65 2.14 9.64 -4.37
CA PRO A 65 2.42 11.05 -4.60
C PRO A 65 3.86 11.39 -4.19
N CYS A 66 4.57 12.08 -5.08
CA CYS A 66 5.89 12.61 -4.81
C CYS A 66 5.81 14.13 -4.82
N PHE A 67 6.64 14.78 -4.00
CA PHE A 67 6.67 16.23 -3.84
C PHE A 67 8.12 16.69 -3.99
N HIS A 68 8.39 17.51 -5.01
CA HIS A 68 9.70 18.08 -5.26
C HIS A 68 9.55 19.37 -6.05
N ASP A 69 10.17 20.45 -5.60
CA ASP A 69 10.00 21.77 -6.21
C ASP A 69 10.82 21.94 -7.48
N GLU A 70 11.96 21.25 -7.61
CA GLU A 70 12.89 21.38 -8.73
C GLU A 70 12.69 20.32 -9.83
N TYR A 71 11.81 19.34 -9.62
CA TYR A 71 11.62 18.24 -10.59
C TYR A 71 11.12 18.75 -11.94
N LEU A 72 10.02 19.48 -11.96
CA LEU A 72 9.47 20.04 -13.20
C LEU A 72 10.42 21.08 -13.83
N PRO A 73 10.94 22.11 -13.10
CA PRO A 73 11.86 23.08 -13.69
C PRO A 73 13.12 22.48 -14.30
N THR A 74 13.54 21.29 -13.85
CA THR A 74 14.69 20.59 -14.41
C THR A 74 14.54 20.29 -15.90
N TYR A 75 13.32 20.02 -16.38
CA TYR A 75 13.06 19.73 -17.80
C TYR A 75 13.13 20.94 -18.73
N ASN A 76 13.19 22.17 -18.21
CA ASN A 76 13.43 23.38 -19.00
C ASN A 76 14.92 23.63 -19.23
N ARG A 77 15.81 22.80 -18.68
CA ARG A 77 17.26 22.93 -18.86
C ARG A 77 17.68 22.37 -20.22
N PRO A 78 18.54 23.05 -20.98
CA PRO A 78 18.93 22.63 -22.33
C PRO A 78 19.68 21.29 -22.40
N ASN A 79 20.19 20.81 -21.26
CA ASN A 79 20.92 19.54 -21.14
C ASN A 79 20.06 18.42 -20.53
N VAL A 80 18.75 18.59 -20.39
CA VAL A 80 17.83 17.59 -19.87
C VAL A 80 16.81 17.24 -20.94
N HIS A 81 16.73 15.99 -21.30
CA HIS A 81 15.84 15.47 -22.34
C HIS A 81 14.95 14.37 -21.78
N LEU A 82 13.64 14.48 -22.01
CA LEU A 82 12.68 13.43 -21.70
C LEU A 82 12.54 12.50 -22.91
N ILE A 83 12.84 11.22 -22.72
CA ILE A 83 12.58 10.19 -23.73
C ILE A 83 11.37 9.38 -23.27
N ASP A 84 10.21 9.67 -23.88
CA ASP A 84 8.98 8.92 -23.60
C ASP A 84 8.99 7.61 -24.38
N THR A 85 9.11 6.50 -23.67
CA THR A 85 9.06 5.16 -24.24
C THR A 85 7.65 4.66 -24.53
N GLN A 86 6.61 5.45 -24.23
CA GLN A 86 5.19 5.07 -24.35
C GLN A 86 4.87 3.73 -23.65
N GLY A 87 5.56 3.45 -22.55
CA GLY A 87 5.39 2.23 -21.77
C GLY A 87 6.09 0.99 -22.34
N LYS A 88 6.79 1.09 -23.47
CA LYS A 88 7.56 -0.04 -24.06
C LYS A 88 8.87 -0.31 -23.31
N GLY A 89 9.42 0.72 -22.66
CA GLY A 89 10.71 0.65 -21.96
C GLY A 89 11.91 0.77 -22.90
N VAL A 90 13.09 0.46 -22.35
CA VAL A 90 14.35 0.40 -23.09
C VAL A 90 14.40 -0.93 -23.85
N GLU A 91 14.71 -0.91 -25.16
CA GLU A 91 14.76 -2.11 -26.00
C GLU A 91 15.97 -2.99 -25.65
N ARG A 92 17.13 -2.36 -25.52
CA ARG A 92 18.38 -3.03 -25.13
C ARG A 92 19.40 -2.03 -24.58
N VAL A 93 20.33 -2.55 -23.83
CA VAL A 93 21.54 -1.85 -23.39
C VAL A 93 22.67 -2.25 -24.34
N THR A 94 23.50 -1.29 -24.73
CA THR A 94 24.68 -1.48 -25.56
C THR A 94 25.94 -1.14 -24.76
N GLU A 95 27.11 -1.32 -25.36
CA GLU A 95 28.39 -0.89 -24.76
C GLU A 95 28.48 0.64 -24.60
N LYS A 96 27.72 1.40 -25.40
CA LYS A 96 27.75 2.87 -25.41
C LYS A 96 26.56 3.53 -24.73
N GLY A 97 25.47 2.82 -24.49
CA GLY A 97 24.28 3.41 -23.94
C GLY A 97 23.03 2.54 -23.97
N VAL A 98 21.89 3.13 -24.34
CA VAL A 98 20.58 2.45 -24.42
C VAL A 98 19.90 2.72 -25.75
N VAL A 99 19.10 1.77 -26.24
CA VAL A 99 18.29 1.94 -27.45
C VAL A 99 16.83 2.06 -27.09
N VAL A 100 16.16 3.10 -27.61
CA VAL A 100 14.74 3.37 -27.49
C VAL A 100 14.19 3.72 -28.88
N ASP A 101 13.13 3.03 -29.32
CA ASP A 101 12.51 3.18 -30.64
C ASP A 101 13.55 3.16 -31.81
N GLY A 102 14.55 2.26 -31.69
CA GLY A 102 15.60 2.08 -32.67
C GLY A 102 16.72 3.13 -32.62
N VAL A 103 16.61 4.16 -31.76
CA VAL A 103 17.63 5.23 -31.60
C VAL A 103 18.54 4.88 -30.42
N GLU A 104 19.87 4.90 -30.66
CA GLU A 104 20.87 4.74 -29.60
C GLU A 104 21.15 6.07 -28.92
N HIS A 105 20.98 6.10 -27.59
CA HIS A 105 21.34 7.22 -26.74
C HIS A 105 22.63 6.88 -26.01
N GLU A 106 23.71 7.59 -26.34
CA GLU A 106 25.02 7.41 -25.71
C GLU A 106 25.00 7.92 -24.27
N LEU A 107 25.58 7.15 -23.33
CA LEU A 107 25.58 7.44 -21.90
C LEU A 107 26.94 7.10 -21.27
N ASP A 108 27.41 7.94 -20.37
CA ASP A 108 28.54 7.66 -19.47
C ASP A 108 28.09 6.92 -18.20
N CYS A 109 26.81 7.06 -17.82
CA CYS A 109 26.24 6.44 -16.62
C CYS A 109 24.77 6.11 -16.82
N LEU A 110 24.35 4.92 -16.45
CA LEU A 110 22.96 4.48 -16.44
C LEU A 110 22.49 4.26 -15.00
N ILE A 111 21.47 5.02 -14.59
CA ILE A 111 20.85 4.91 -13.25
C ILE A 111 19.52 4.18 -13.34
N PHE A 112 19.43 3.02 -12.72
CA PHE A 112 18.18 2.27 -12.61
C PHE A 112 17.31 2.79 -11.46
N ALA A 113 16.28 3.56 -11.79
CA ALA A 113 15.29 4.08 -10.85
C ALA A 113 13.90 3.44 -11.07
N THR A 114 13.88 2.14 -11.36
CA THR A 114 12.71 1.37 -11.83
C THR A 114 11.68 1.04 -10.72
N GLY A 115 11.95 1.45 -9.47
CA GLY A 115 11.04 1.26 -8.33
C GLY A 115 11.28 -0.04 -7.57
N PHE A 116 10.35 -0.34 -6.65
CA PHE A 116 10.42 -1.50 -5.77
C PHE A 116 9.31 -2.51 -6.06
N GLU A 117 9.58 -3.79 -5.87
CA GLU A 117 8.57 -4.84 -5.81
C GLU A 117 7.83 -4.78 -4.46
N VAL A 118 6.66 -4.14 -4.41
CA VAL A 118 5.88 -3.96 -3.17
C VAL A 118 4.87 -5.08 -2.95
N GLY A 119 4.25 -5.60 -4.00
CA GLY A 119 3.23 -6.65 -3.94
C GLY A 119 3.78 -8.08 -4.05
N THR A 120 5.08 -8.26 -3.95
CA THR A 120 5.74 -9.57 -4.09
C THR A 120 5.49 -10.44 -2.87
N SER A 121 5.28 -11.76 -3.06
CA SER A 121 5.17 -12.72 -1.96
C SER A 121 6.39 -12.66 -1.04
N TYR A 122 6.18 -12.89 0.26
CA TYR A 122 7.27 -12.83 1.23
C TYR A 122 8.36 -13.87 0.93
N THR A 123 7.99 -15.05 0.44
CA THR A 123 8.94 -16.11 0.06
C THR A 123 9.92 -15.66 -1.02
N ARG A 124 9.44 -14.94 -2.03
CA ARG A 124 10.30 -14.36 -3.06
C ARG A 124 11.22 -13.29 -2.50
N ARG A 125 10.71 -12.42 -1.61
CA ARG A 125 11.52 -11.35 -1.01
C ARG A 125 12.51 -11.85 0.02
N ALA A 126 12.11 -12.82 0.84
CA ALA A 126 12.95 -13.39 1.90
C ALA A 126 13.94 -14.45 1.38
N GLY A 127 13.62 -15.11 0.26
CA GLY A 127 14.39 -16.23 -0.27
C GLY A 127 14.19 -17.56 0.49
N TYR A 128 13.24 -17.59 1.43
CA TYR A 128 12.89 -18.80 2.21
C TYR A 128 11.39 -18.82 2.51
N ASP A 129 10.90 -19.99 2.93
CA ASP A 129 9.54 -20.17 3.43
C ASP A 129 9.55 -20.55 4.91
N VAL A 130 8.58 -20.04 5.65
CA VAL A 130 8.42 -20.38 7.08
C VAL A 130 7.62 -21.67 7.21
N THR A 131 8.16 -22.61 8.00
CA THR A 131 7.50 -23.88 8.31
C THR A 131 6.94 -23.83 9.73
N GLY A 132 5.63 -23.99 9.86
CA GLY A 132 4.91 -24.05 11.13
C GLY A 132 4.72 -25.45 11.67
N LYS A 133 3.74 -25.62 12.55
CA LYS A 133 3.34 -26.91 13.11
C LYS A 133 3.00 -27.91 12.00
N GLU A 134 3.30 -29.18 12.24
CA GLU A 134 2.98 -30.28 11.31
C GLU A 134 3.58 -30.10 9.90
N GLY A 135 4.65 -29.31 9.78
CA GLY A 135 5.32 -29.08 8.50
C GLY A 135 4.59 -28.12 7.56
N LYS A 136 3.52 -27.46 8.00
CA LYS A 136 2.72 -26.55 7.19
C LYS A 136 3.54 -25.33 6.74
N LYS A 137 3.52 -25.03 5.46
CA LYS A 137 4.19 -23.84 4.91
C LYS A 137 3.30 -22.61 5.05
N LEU A 138 3.92 -21.46 5.35
CA LEU A 138 3.21 -20.20 5.45
C LEU A 138 2.72 -19.72 4.07
N SER A 139 3.47 -20.01 3.00
CA SER A 139 3.05 -19.75 1.62
C SER A 139 1.74 -20.46 1.29
N ASP A 140 1.60 -21.74 1.68
CA ASP A 140 0.38 -22.52 1.43
C ASP A 140 -0.81 -21.97 2.23
N LYS A 141 -0.55 -21.61 3.51
CA LYS A 141 -1.58 -21.00 4.36
C LYS A 141 -2.13 -19.70 3.79
N TRP A 142 -1.28 -18.91 3.15
CA TRP A 142 -1.61 -17.60 2.62
C TRP A 142 -1.85 -17.58 1.09
N GLU A 143 -2.00 -18.73 0.47
CA GLU A 143 -2.26 -18.83 -0.97
C GLU A 143 -3.50 -18.03 -1.38
N ASP A 144 -4.60 -18.18 -0.64
CA ASP A 144 -5.87 -17.45 -0.87
C ASP A 144 -5.93 -16.07 -0.21
N GLY A 145 -4.85 -15.59 0.40
CA GLY A 145 -4.79 -14.30 1.08
C GLY A 145 -4.23 -14.38 2.48
N LEU A 146 -3.81 -13.22 2.99
CA LEU A 146 -3.25 -13.09 4.33
C LEU A 146 -4.29 -13.42 5.39
N LYS A 147 -3.90 -14.21 6.38
CA LYS A 147 -4.71 -14.58 7.56
C LYS A 147 -3.85 -14.35 8.80
N THR A 148 -4.16 -13.31 9.56
CA THR A 148 -3.42 -12.96 10.79
C THR A 148 -4.39 -12.44 11.85
N LEU A 149 -3.95 -12.38 13.09
CA LEU A 149 -4.57 -11.56 14.11
C LEU A 149 -3.82 -10.22 14.19
N HIS A 150 -4.51 -9.11 13.99
CA HIS A 150 -4.00 -7.73 14.03
C HIS A 150 -2.78 -7.45 13.12
N GLY A 151 -2.45 -8.36 12.19
CA GLY A 151 -1.27 -8.25 11.34
C GLY A 151 0.04 -8.76 11.94
N PHE A 152 0.03 -9.37 13.13
CA PHE A 152 1.27 -9.71 13.85
C PHE A 152 1.55 -11.18 14.02
N THR A 153 0.53 -12.01 14.17
CA THR A 153 0.68 -13.46 14.39
C THR A 153 -0.35 -14.24 13.61
N THR A 154 -0.10 -15.51 13.38
CA THR A 154 -0.96 -16.38 12.59
C THR A 154 -1.08 -17.76 13.24
N ASN A 155 -2.20 -18.43 13.07
CA ASN A 155 -2.45 -19.77 13.61
C ASN A 155 -1.57 -20.83 12.93
N GLY A 156 -1.07 -21.76 13.69
CA GLY A 156 -0.19 -22.84 13.24
C GLY A 156 1.29 -22.47 13.14
N PHE A 157 1.66 -21.22 13.50
CA PHE A 157 3.03 -20.72 13.48
C PHE A 157 3.36 -20.05 14.84
N PRO A 158 3.54 -20.85 15.91
CA PRO A 158 3.81 -20.29 17.22
C PRO A 158 5.10 -19.46 17.21
N ASN A 159 5.10 -18.38 17.99
CA ASN A 159 6.21 -17.45 18.13
C ASN A 159 6.68 -16.80 16.81
N CYS A 160 5.86 -16.88 15.74
CA CYS A 160 6.13 -16.20 14.48
C CYS A 160 5.38 -14.87 14.46
N PHE A 161 6.14 -13.76 14.37
CA PHE A 161 5.59 -12.41 14.36
C PHE A 161 5.95 -11.68 13.07
N PHE A 162 5.00 -10.88 12.59
CA PHE A 162 5.15 -10.07 11.39
C PHE A 162 5.19 -8.59 11.76
N LEU A 163 6.17 -7.88 11.25
CA LEU A 163 6.27 -6.42 11.35
C LEU A 163 6.11 -5.80 9.96
N GLY A 164 5.40 -4.70 9.88
CA GLY A 164 5.20 -3.99 8.62
C GLY A 164 3.73 -3.79 8.27
N PHE A 165 3.39 -3.95 7.00
CA PHE A 165 2.05 -3.62 6.49
C PHE A 165 1.11 -4.82 6.34
N THR A 166 1.46 -5.96 6.89
CA THR A 166 0.63 -7.17 6.87
C THR A 166 -0.66 -6.93 7.63
N GLN A 167 -1.78 -6.80 6.96
CA GLN A 167 -3.12 -6.55 7.54
C GLN A 167 -3.21 -5.42 8.60
N GLY A 168 -2.17 -4.59 8.72
CA GLY A 168 -2.16 -3.39 9.54
C GLY A 168 -2.71 -2.17 8.79
N ALA A 169 -2.77 -1.02 9.48
CA ALA A 169 -3.19 0.24 8.85
C ALA A 169 -2.03 0.92 8.13
N VAL A 170 -2.32 1.41 6.92
CA VAL A 170 -1.37 2.22 6.16
C VAL A 170 -1.21 3.60 6.81
N THR A 171 0.02 4.00 7.06
CA THR A 171 0.39 5.32 7.58
C THR A 171 1.62 5.87 6.85
N VAL A 172 1.72 7.20 6.78
CA VAL A 172 2.91 7.88 6.26
C VAL A 172 4.08 7.84 7.25
N ASN A 173 3.79 7.72 8.54
CA ASN A 173 4.79 7.58 9.60
C ASN A 173 5.03 6.10 9.91
N VAL A 174 5.85 5.46 9.07
CA VAL A 174 6.20 4.02 9.21
C VAL A 174 6.92 3.72 10.52
N PRO A 175 7.93 4.50 10.96
CA PRO A 175 8.60 4.26 12.24
C PRO A 175 7.65 4.24 13.44
N HIS A 176 6.67 5.14 13.48
CA HIS A 176 5.64 5.12 14.53
C HIS A 176 4.79 3.85 14.48
N ALA A 177 4.37 3.42 13.28
CA ALA A 177 3.60 2.19 13.14
C ALA A 177 4.38 0.96 13.62
N LEU A 178 5.65 0.85 13.24
CA LEU A 178 6.52 -0.24 13.68
C LEU A 178 6.74 -0.23 15.21
N ASN A 179 6.84 0.96 15.82
CA ASN A 179 6.95 1.09 17.28
C ASN A 179 5.67 0.61 17.98
N GLU A 180 4.48 0.96 17.48
CA GLU A 180 3.21 0.45 18.05
C GLU A 180 3.06 -1.06 17.88
N GLN A 181 3.52 -1.61 16.76
CA GLN A 181 3.58 -3.05 16.54
C GLN A 181 4.56 -3.74 17.51
N ALA A 182 5.74 -3.18 17.68
CA ALA A 182 6.73 -3.71 18.63
C ALA A 182 6.21 -3.70 20.07
N LYS A 183 5.53 -2.63 20.50
CA LYS A 183 4.87 -2.59 21.82
C LYS A 183 3.84 -3.70 21.99
N HIS A 184 3.05 -3.97 20.95
CA HIS A 184 2.03 -5.02 21.01
C HIS A 184 2.65 -6.42 21.14
N ILE A 185 3.67 -6.72 20.34
CA ILE A 185 4.42 -7.98 20.40
C ILE A 185 5.14 -8.14 21.75
N SER A 186 5.79 -7.07 22.23
CA SER A 186 6.46 -7.08 23.54
C SER A 186 5.50 -7.35 24.69
N HIS A 187 4.28 -6.82 24.62
CA HIS A 187 3.23 -7.09 25.61
C HIS A 187 2.81 -8.56 25.60
N LEU A 188 2.61 -9.15 24.42
CA LEU A 188 2.34 -10.59 24.28
C LEU A 188 3.45 -11.45 24.86
N LEU A 189 4.71 -11.16 24.52
CA LEU A 189 5.86 -11.91 25.01
C LEU A 189 6.04 -11.79 26.53
N ALA A 190 5.75 -10.61 27.08
CA ALA A 190 5.78 -10.42 28.54
C ALA A 190 4.72 -11.29 29.24
N GLU A 191 3.53 -11.40 28.67
CA GLU A 191 2.46 -12.24 29.20
C GLU A 191 2.80 -13.73 29.13
N VAL A 192 3.32 -14.21 28.00
CA VAL A 192 3.82 -15.60 27.86
C VAL A 192 4.81 -15.92 28.96
N ARG A 193 5.76 -15.02 29.21
CA ARG A 193 6.77 -15.18 30.26
C ARG A 193 6.17 -15.16 31.67
N THR A 194 5.21 -14.26 31.93
CA THR A 194 4.55 -14.14 33.22
C THR A 194 3.75 -15.40 33.58
N ARG A 195 3.15 -16.05 32.59
CA ARG A 195 2.43 -17.33 32.76
C ARG A 195 3.37 -18.54 32.87
N GLY A 196 4.66 -18.37 32.67
CA GLY A 196 5.61 -19.50 32.62
C GLY A 196 5.46 -20.36 31.38
N GLU A 197 4.83 -19.83 30.35
CA GLU A 197 4.57 -20.49 29.08
C GLU A 197 5.66 -20.20 28.04
N HIS A 198 5.65 -20.92 26.91
CA HIS A 198 6.73 -20.86 25.93
C HIS A 198 6.26 -20.50 24.52
N THR A 199 4.98 -20.56 24.25
CA THR A 199 4.45 -20.31 22.89
C THR A 199 3.25 -19.36 22.90
N VAL A 200 3.12 -18.63 21.80
CA VAL A 200 1.95 -17.82 21.51
C VAL A 200 1.66 -17.84 20.00
N GLU A 201 0.41 -18.04 19.66
CA GLU A 201 -0.08 -18.00 18.27
C GLU A 201 -1.52 -17.47 18.22
N ALA A 202 -1.98 -17.00 17.05
CA ALA A 202 -3.37 -16.65 16.86
C ALA A 202 -4.26 -17.89 16.92
N THR A 203 -5.51 -17.74 17.40
CA THR A 203 -6.53 -18.76 17.21
C THR A 203 -7.18 -18.63 15.81
N PRO A 204 -7.78 -19.69 15.25
CA PRO A 204 -8.55 -19.60 14.01
C PRO A 204 -9.65 -18.54 14.06
N GLU A 205 -10.34 -18.46 15.19
CA GLU A 205 -11.45 -17.50 15.42
C GLU A 205 -10.92 -16.06 15.48
N GLY A 206 -9.75 -15.84 16.12
CA GLY A 206 -9.10 -14.54 16.18
C GLY A 206 -8.65 -14.05 14.78
N GLU A 207 -8.08 -14.94 13.98
CA GLU A 207 -7.74 -14.63 12.57
C GLU A 207 -8.99 -14.27 11.75
N GLN A 208 -10.05 -15.08 11.87
CA GLN A 208 -11.28 -14.86 11.11
C GLN A 208 -11.94 -13.54 11.50
N GLY A 209 -12.05 -13.26 12.81
CA GLY A 209 -12.61 -11.99 13.30
C GLY A 209 -11.84 -10.77 12.80
N TRP A 210 -10.49 -10.84 12.76
CA TRP A 210 -9.68 -9.77 12.20
C TRP A 210 -9.84 -9.63 10.68
N LEU A 211 -9.91 -10.74 9.96
CA LEU A 211 -10.15 -10.75 8.52
C LEU A 211 -11.49 -10.10 8.16
N ASP A 212 -12.54 -10.37 8.94
CA ASP A 212 -13.86 -9.77 8.75
C ASP A 212 -13.83 -8.27 9.03
N GLU A 213 -13.10 -7.82 10.04
CA GLU A 213 -12.89 -6.39 10.32
C GLU A 213 -12.11 -5.69 9.19
N VAL A 214 -11.08 -6.31 8.65
CA VAL A 214 -10.33 -5.79 7.49
C VAL A 214 -11.25 -5.67 6.27
N LYS A 215 -12.05 -6.70 5.96
CA LYS A 215 -13.04 -6.66 4.86
C LYS A 215 -14.07 -5.56 5.07
N ARG A 216 -14.62 -5.44 6.28
CA ARG A 216 -15.62 -4.42 6.64
C ARG A 216 -15.10 -2.99 6.49
N THR A 217 -13.81 -2.78 6.74
CA THR A 217 -13.17 -1.47 6.70
C THR A 217 -12.50 -1.13 5.39
N SER A 218 -12.43 -2.06 4.43
CA SER A 218 -11.77 -1.85 3.14
C SER A 218 -12.26 -0.58 2.45
N ARG A 219 -11.33 0.35 2.16
CA ARG A 219 -11.62 1.66 1.55
C ARG A 219 -11.41 1.69 0.04
N PHE A 220 -10.47 0.90 -0.43
CA PHE A 220 -10.09 0.84 -1.84
C PHE A 220 -10.70 -0.44 -2.42
N GLY A 221 -11.96 -0.31 -2.83
CA GLY A 221 -12.69 -1.42 -3.45
C GLY A 221 -12.02 -1.87 -4.76
N GLU A 222 -12.38 -3.04 -5.19
CA GLU A 222 -11.92 -3.66 -6.45
C GLU A 222 -12.09 -2.72 -7.65
N ARG A 223 -13.20 -2.00 -7.71
CA ARG A 223 -13.47 -1.00 -8.75
C ARG A 223 -12.41 0.11 -8.81
N PHE A 224 -11.96 0.64 -7.66
CA PHE A 224 -10.92 1.69 -7.66
C PHE A 224 -9.61 1.14 -8.23
N ARG A 225 -9.23 -0.08 -7.83
CA ARG A 225 -8.01 -0.73 -8.32
C ARG A 225 -8.07 -1.02 -9.82
N ALA A 226 -9.23 -1.45 -10.31
CA ALA A 226 -9.45 -1.71 -11.73
C ALA A 226 -9.40 -0.42 -12.59
N GLU A 227 -9.76 0.74 -12.02
CA GLU A 227 -9.68 2.05 -12.67
C GLU A 227 -8.26 2.66 -12.64
N CYS A 228 -7.32 2.09 -11.87
CA CYS A 228 -5.94 2.56 -11.78
C CYS A 228 -5.08 2.07 -12.95
N THR A 229 -4.19 2.93 -13.43
CA THR A 229 -3.10 2.52 -14.34
C THR A 229 -2.19 1.51 -13.63
N ALA A 230 -1.49 0.68 -14.41
CA ALA A 230 -0.53 -0.31 -13.90
C ALA A 230 0.49 0.33 -12.94
N GLY A 231 0.75 -0.33 -11.83
CA GLY A 231 1.69 0.09 -10.81
C GLY A 231 1.74 -0.90 -9.64
N TYR A 232 2.71 -0.77 -8.78
CA TYR A 232 2.92 -1.71 -7.67
C TYR A 232 1.75 -1.76 -6.66
N TYR A 233 0.84 -0.78 -6.67
CA TYR A 233 -0.34 -0.77 -5.81
C TYR A 233 -1.48 -1.68 -6.30
N ASN A 234 -1.52 -1.98 -7.60
CA ASN A 234 -2.52 -2.85 -8.21
C ASN A 234 -1.90 -4.04 -8.96
N ASN A 235 -0.77 -4.54 -8.46
CA ASN A 235 -0.05 -5.70 -9.02
C ASN A 235 0.28 -5.51 -10.51
N GLU A 236 0.74 -4.31 -10.90
CA GLU A 236 1.08 -3.92 -12.27
C GLU A 236 -0.10 -4.14 -13.26
N GLY A 237 -1.32 -3.87 -12.81
CA GLY A 237 -2.53 -4.04 -13.61
C GLY A 237 -2.97 -5.49 -13.83
N LYS A 238 -2.26 -6.46 -13.24
CA LYS A 238 -2.62 -7.88 -13.29
C LYS A 238 -3.77 -8.18 -12.33
N GLN A 239 -4.35 -9.38 -12.46
CA GLN A 239 -5.42 -9.83 -11.59
C GLN A 239 -5.07 -9.60 -10.10
N ALA A 240 -6.06 -9.19 -9.32
CA ALA A 240 -5.86 -8.80 -7.93
C ALA A 240 -5.07 -9.86 -7.15
N ASN A 241 -3.92 -9.47 -6.62
CA ASN A 241 -3.19 -10.29 -5.68
C ASN A 241 -3.91 -10.21 -4.32
N PRO A 242 -4.47 -11.29 -3.78
CA PRO A 242 -5.16 -11.31 -2.50
C PRO A 242 -4.23 -10.89 -1.35
N ASN A 243 -2.92 -11.01 -1.54
CA ASN A 243 -1.88 -10.60 -0.60
C ASN A 243 -1.34 -9.19 -0.87
N GLY A 244 -1.93 -8.45 -1.81
CA GLY A 244 -1.50 -7.12 -2.20
C GLY A 244 -1.66 -6.09 -1.07
N PHE A 245 -0.77 -5.11 -1.05
CA PHE A 245 -0.66 -4.06 -0.03
C PHE A 245 -2.00 -3.35 0.29
N PHE A 246 -2.82 -3.03 -0.72
CA PHE A 246 -4.10 -2.36 -0.51
C PHE A 246 -5.30 -3.31 -0.38
N THR A 247 -5.14 -4.57 -0.72
CA THR A 247 -6.23 -5.55 -0.62
C THR A 247 -6.36 -6.14 0.76
N SER A 248 -5.26 -6.19 1.51
CA SER A 248 -5.16 -6.86 2.81
C SER A 248 -5.05 -5.91 4.01
N GLY A 249 -4.93 -4.58 3.79
CA GLY A 249 -4.72 -3.61 4.87
C GLY A 249 -6.01 -3.20 5.58
N TYR A 250 -5.91 -2.89 6.89
CA TYR A 250 -7.00 -2.32 7.67
C TYR A 250 -7.39 -0.93 7.17
N GLY A 251 -8.60 -0.77 6.68
CA GLY A 251 -9.09 0.47 6.06
C GLY A 251 -9.64 1.51 7.02
N GLY A 252 -9.76 1.23 8.32
CA GLY A 252 -10.27 2.15 9.35
C GLY A 252 -9.36 3.35 9.64
N GLY A 253 -8.11 3.30 9.17
CA GLY A 253 -7.08 4.32 9.36
C GLY A 253 -6.19 4.06 10.57
N PRO A 254 -4.96 4.66 10.60
CA PRO A 254 -3.94 4.32 11.58
C PRO A 254 -4.34 4.66 13.01
N ILE A 255 -4.96 5.80 13.26
CA ILE A 255 -5.36 6.20 14.62
C ILE A 255 -6.34 5.19 15.23
N LYS A 256 -7.32 4.74 14.44
CA LYS A 256 -8.29 3.75 14.92
C LYS A 256 -7.64 2.37 15.12
N PHE A 257 -6.73 2.00 14.24
CA PHE A 257 -5.95 0.77 14.36
C PHE A 257 -5.14 0.75 15.67
N PHE A 258 -4.39 1.79 15.95
CA PHE A 258 -3.59 1.88 17.17
C PHE A 258 -4.45 1.84 18.44
N ARG A 259 -5.64 2.46 18.42
CA ARG A 259 -6.61 2.36 19.54
C ARG A 259 -7.13 0.94 19.73
N ILE A 260 -7.38 0.19 18.66
CA ILE A 260 -7.76 -1.23 18.75
C ILE A 260 -6.66 -2.03 19.46
N LEU A 261 -5.40 -1.83 19.08
CA LEU A 261 -4.27 -2.50 19.71
C LEU A 261 -4.10 -2.12 21.17
N GLU A 262 -4.25 -0.83 21.50
CA GLU A 262 -4.17 -0.31 22.86
C GLU A 262 -5.27 -0.89 23.74
N GLN A 263 -6.53 -0.80 23.31
CA GLN A 263 -7.68 -1.35 24.03
C GLN A 263 -7.55 -2.87 24.23
N TRP A 264 -7.06 -3.60 23.23
CA TRP A 264 -6.82 -5.03 23.35
C TRP A 264 -5.78 -5.36 24.43
N ARG A 265 -4.70 -4.58 24.53
CA ARG A 265 -3.70 -4.73 25.59
C ARG A 265 -4.27 -4.37 26.97
N GLU A 266 -5.04 -3.29 27.06
CA GLU A 266 -5.62 -2.81 28.32
C GLU A 266 -6.70 -3.74 28.88
N ASN A 267 -7.48 -4.39 28.02
CA ASN A 267 -8.48 -5.37 28.41
C ASN A 267 -7.87 -6.61 29.09
N GLY A 268 -6.63 -6.98 28.76
CA GLY A 268 -5.90 -8.08 29.37
C GLY A 268 -6.52 -9.48 29.17
N THR A 269 -7.53 -9.61 28.27
CA THR A 269 -8.21 -10.88 28.01
C THR A 269 -7.45 -11.77 27.03
N PHE A 270 -6.56 -11.18 26.23
CA PHE A 270 -5.80 -11.85 25.16
C PHE A 270 -6.68 -12.58 24.15
N ASP A 271 -7.84 -11.98 23.82
CA ASP A 271 -8.81 -12.56 22.91
C ASP A 271 -8.18 -12.84 21.54
N GLY A 272 -8.45 -14.02 21.00
CA GLY A 272 -7.92 -14.46 19.71
C GLY A 272 -6.50 -14.98 19.74
N VAL A 273 -5.87 -15.13 20.93
CA VAL A 273 -4.53 -15.69 21.11
C VAL A 273 -4.58 -16.94 21.96
N LYS A 274 -3.78 -17.94 21.60
CA LYS A 274 -3.47 -19.11 22.41
C LYS A 274 -2.05 -18.99 22.94
N ILE A 275 -1.91 -19.06 24.25
CA ILE A 275 -0.64 -19.11 24.99
C ILE A 275 -0.51 -20.51 25.57
N GLY A 276 0.68 -21.12 25.45
CA GLY A 276 0.94 -22.47 25.95
C GLY A 276 2.39 -22.92 25.86
#